data_19c6c141ad9c1aac81c679cabd6bd21a
#
_entry.id   19c6c141ad9c1aac81c679cabd6bd21a
#
_cell.length_a   1.000
_cell.length_b   1.000
_cell.length_c   1.000
_cell.angle_alpha   90.00
_cell.angle_beta   90.00
_cell.angle_gamma   90.00
#
_symmetry.space_group_name_H-M   'P 1'
#
loop_
_entity.id
_entity.type
_entity.pdbx_description
1 polymer ?
#
loop_
_entity_poly.entity_id
_entity_poly.type
_entity_poly.pdbx_seq_one_letter_code
_entity_poly.pdbx_strand_id
1 'polypeptide(L)'
;MKLRLVPASRGLQWLRQGFAIFFKHPLGFAVLFASFMFMLFLALLLPLVGSLLLLTAMPLISLGFMIGTQRALEGRFPLPRVFIEPLQQSRAARVTMLQLGVLYAAASALIMWLSNAVDGGALGQAMQVMSDSKAPPEAMQEALSDGRLQFGLLLRFGLAGLLSVPFWHAPALVHWGGHPPAKALFFSLVACWRNRGAFVVYALGWTATVLLFAVLANQNIRILSRS
;
A
#
# COMPACT_ATOMS: atom_id res chain seq x y z
N MET A 1 -6.10 -26.26 2.23
CA MET A 1 -6.24 -25.00 2.99
C MET A 1 -7.73 -24.79 3.24
N LYS A 2 -8.16 -24.56 4.49
CA LYS A 2 -9.58 -24.28 4.79
C LYS A 2 -9.77 -22.77 4.90
N LEU A 3 -10.70 -22.20 4.12
CA LEU A 3 -11.06 -20.79 4.21
C LEU A 3 -11.82 -20.57 5.54
N ARG A 4 -11.34 -19.63 6.36
CA ARG A 4 -11.99 -19.23 7.59
C ARG A 4 -12.90 -18.03 7.32
N LEU A 5 -14.18 -18.18 7.59
CA LEU A 5 -15.15 -17.08 7.57
C LEU A 5 -15.19 -16.41 8.94
N VAL A 6 -15.25 -15.09 8.95
CA VAL A 6 -15.25 -14.28 10.17
C VAL A 6 -16.37 -13.24 10.15
N PRO A 7 -16.93 -12.87 11.33
CA PRO A 7 -17.94 -11.82 11.41
C PRO A 7 -17.33 -10.44 11.11
N ALA A 8 -18.16 -9.48 10.72
CA ALA A 8 -17.74 -8.12 10.38
C ALA A 8 -16.98 -7.42 11.53
N SER A 9 -17.37 -7.67 12.79
CA SER A 9 -16.67 -7.14 13.97
C SER A 9 -15.20 -7.52 14.08
N ARG A 10 -14.76 -8.56 13.35
CA ARG A 10 -13.36 -8.97 13.30
C ARG A 10 -12.46 -7.89 12.70
N GLY A 11 -13.00 -7.06 11.79
CA GLY A 11 -12.26 -5.93 11.21
C GLY A 11 -11.77 -4.93 12.26
N LEU A 12 -12.63 -4.59 13.24
CA LEU A 12 -12.23 -3.73 14.35
C LEU A 12 -11.19 -4.40 15.28
N GLN A 13 -11.32 -5.72 15.47
CA GLN A 13 -10.32 -6.47 16.24
C GLN A 13 -8.95 -6.46 15.55
N TRP A 14 -8.91 -6.60 14.23
CA TRP A 14 -7.64 -6.49 13.46
C TRP A 14 -6.99 -5.13 13.64
N LEU A 15 -7.79 -4.06 13.58
CA LEU A 15 -7.29 -2.70 13.81
C LEU A 15 -6.68 -2.56 15.22
N ARG A 16 -7.42 -2.98 16.25
CA ARG A 16 -6.94 -2.94 17.64
C ARG A 16 -5.68 -3.79 17.85
N GLN A 17 -5.61 -4.98 17.27
CA GLN A 17 -4.43 -5.83 17.32
C GLN A 17 -3.23 -5.19 16.63
N GLY A 18 -3.44 -4.53 15.48
CA GLY A 18 -2.39 -3.78 14.78
C GLY A 18 -1.80 -2.69 15.66
N PHE A 19 -2.62 -1.87 16.30
CA PHE A 19 -2.15 -0.85 17.24
C PHE A 19 -1.44 -1.46 18.46
N ALA A 20 -2.00 -2.51 19.06
CA ALA A 20 -1.41 -3.17 20.23
C ALA A 20 -0.01 -3.70 19.92
N ILE A 21 0.20 -4.33 18.76
CA ILE A 21 1.51 -4.83 18.33
C ILE A 21 2.47 -3.68 18.05
N PHE A 22 2.01 -2.63 17.37
CA PHE A 22 2.81 -1.45 17.07
C PHE A 22 3.33 -0.80 18.35
N PHE A 23 2.44 -0.51 19.31
CA PHE A 23 2.83 0.12 20.58
C PHE A 23 3.65 -0.78 21.51
N LYS A 24 3.58 -2.11 21.32
CA LYS A 24 4.47 -3.03 22.02
C LYS A 24 5.90 -3.04 21.47
N HIS A 25 6.08 -2.79 20.16
CA HIS A 25 7.37 -2.82 19.46
C HIS A 25 7.60 -1.58 18.57
N PRO A 26 7.41 -0.34 19.07
CA PRO A 26 7.37 0.86 18.22
C PRO A 26 8.68 1.10 17.47
N LEU A 27 9.82 0.90 18.11
CA LEU A 27 11.13 1.05 17.48
C LEU A 27 11.36 0.03 16.36
N GLY A 28 10.90 -1.21 16.53
CA GLY A 28 11.02 -2.22 15.50
C GLY A 28 10.25 -1.85 14.23
N PHE A 29 9.00 -1.40 14.37
CA PHE A 29 8.20 -0.95 13.24
C PHE A 29 8.70 0.37 12.64
N ALA A 30 9.23 1.29 13.46
CA ALA A 30 9.87 2.51 12.98
C ALA A 30 11.10 2.19 12.11
N VAL A 31 11.94 1.23 12.53
CA VAL A 31 13.11 0.77 11.75
C VAL A 31 12.66 0.12 10.42
N LEU A 32 11.61 -0.72 10.43
CA LEU A 32 11.07 -1.29 9.19
C LEU A 32 10.55 -0.20 8.25
N PHE A 33 9.79 0.75 8.79
CA PHE A 33 9.26 1.86 7.99
C PHE A 33 10.38 2.75 7.43
N ALA A 34 11.37 3.11 8.25
CA ALA A 34 12.53 3.88 7.81
C ALA A 34 13.31 3.15 6.70
N SER A 35 13.48 1.82 6.83
CA SER A 35 14.12 1.00 5.79
C SER A 35 13.31 0.99 4.49
N PHE A 36 11.99 0.91 4.58
CA PHE A 36 11.11 1.02 3.42
C PHE A 36 11.21 2.41 2.77
N MET A 37 11.18 3.49 3.56
CA MET A 37 11.37 4.86 3.06
C MET A 37 12.73 5.05 2.40
N PHE A 38 13.79 4.45 2.95
CA PHE A 38 15.12 4.48 2.35
C PHE A 38 15.15 3.74 1.01
N MET A 39 14.53 2.56 0.91
CA MET A 39 14.40 1.84 -0.36
C MET A 39 13.60 2.65 -1.40
N LEU A 40 12.51 3.29 -0.98
CA LEU A 40 11.73 4.20 -1.82
C LEU A 40 12.59 5.36 -2.33
N PHE A 41 13.34 6.01 -1.44
CA PHE A 41 14.24 7.11 -1.79
C PHE A 41 15.29 6.67 -2.83
N LEU A 42 15.95 5.53 -2.61
CA LEU A 42 16.92 4.98 -3.58
C LEU A 42 16.27 4.68 -4.94
N ALA A 43 15.04 4.15 -4.94
CA ALA A 43 14.31 3.90 -6.18
C ALA A 43 14.00 5.20 -6.94
N LEU A 44 13.64 6.28 -6.23
CA LEU A 44 13.37 7.58 -6.85
C LEU A 44 14.61 8.23 -7.49
N LEU A 45 15.82 7.85 -7.09
CA LEU A 45 17.07 8.31 -7.73
C LEU A 45 17.27 7.68 -9.11
N LEU A 46 16.53 6.64 -9.48
CA LEU A 46 16.63 5.94 -10.76
C LEU A 46 15.40 6.25 -11.62
N PRO A 47 15.45 7.25 -12.51
CA PRO A 47 14.31 7.64 -13.33
C PRO A 47 13.77 6.43 -14.12
N LEU A 48 12.46 6.28 -14.21
CA LEU A 48 11.72 5.19 -14.88
C LEU A 48 11.98 3.80 -14.30
N VAL A 49 13.25 3.37 -14.19
CA VAL A 49 13.62 2.03 -13.69
C VAL A 49 13.27 1.87 -12.22
N GLY A 50 13.48 2.90 -11.41
CA GLY A 50 13.18 2.85 -9.98
C GLY A 50 11.70 2.67 -9.68
N SER A 51 10.83 3.35 -10.41
CA SER A 51 9.38 3.19 -10.26
C SER A 51 8.93 1.75 -10.61
N LEU A 52 9.50 1.18 -11.68
CA LEU A 52 9.19 -0.19 -12.09
C LEU A 52 9.70 -1.21 -11.07
N LEU A 53 10.93 -1.02 -10.57
CA LEU A 53 11.51 -1.85 -9.51
C LEU A 53 10.67 -1.79 -8.23
N LEU A 54 10.24 -0.58 -7.84
CA LEU A 54 9.42 -0.38 -6.65
C LEU A 54 8.07 -1.10 -6.79
N LEU A 55 7.38 -0.92 -7.91
CA LEU A 55 6.11 -1.62 -8.16
C LEU A 55 6.28 -3.14 -8.15
N THR A 56 7.37 -3.64 -8.76
CA THR A 56 7.67 -5.08 -8.74
C THR A 56 8.00 -5.58 -7.33
N ALA A 57 8.60 -4.74 -6.49
CA ALA A 57 8.93 -5.08 -5.11
C ALA A 57 7.73 -4.98 -4.13
N MET A 58 6.61 -4.34 -4.50
CA MET A 58 5.48 -4.11 -3.59
C MET A 58 4.94 -5.37 -2.90
N PRO A 59 4.70 -6.50 -3.59
CA PRO A 59 4.27 -7.73 -2.92
C PRO A 59 5.32 -8.25 -1.93
N LEU A 60 6.60 -8.14 -2.25
CA LEU A 60 7.69 -8.52 -1.36
C LEU A 60 7.79 -7.61 -0.14
N ILE A 61 7.63 -6.31 -0.31
CA ILE A 61 7.61 -5.31 0.78
C ILE A 61 6.43 -5.59 1.71
N SER A 62 5.25 -5.83 1.16
CA SER A 62 4.07 -6.22 1.94
C SER A 62 4.31 -7.48 2.77
N LEU A 63 4.92 -8.51 2.15
CA LEU A 63 5.31 -9.73 2.86
C LEU A 63 6.34 -9.45 3.95
N GLY A 64 7.32 -8.57 3.71
CA GLY A 64 8.32 -8.18 4.71
C GLY A 64 7.67 -7.60 5.98
N PHE A 65 6.67 -6.73 5.84
CA PHE A 65 5.89 -6.23 6.99
C PHE A 65 5.09 -7.34 7.67
N MET A 66 4.53 -8.32 6.93
CA MET A 66 3.85 -9.47 7.53
C MET A 66 4.81 -10.34 8.36
N ILE A 67 6.01 -10.63 7.83
CA ILE A 67 7.07 -11.37 8.55
C ILE A 67 7.54 -10.58 9.78
N GLY A 68 7.74 -9.26 9.63
CA GLY A 68 8.09 -8.38 10.74
C GLY A 68 7.04 -8.41 11.86
N THR A 69 5.77 -8.37 11.49
CA THR A 69 4.65 -8.48 12.44
C THR A 69 4.63 -9.85 13.12
N GLN A 70 4.86 -10.93 12.38
CA GLN A 70 4.96 -12.28 12.96
C GLN A 70 6.09 -12.35 13.99
N ARG A 71 7.27 -11.81 13.70
CA ARG A 71 8.39 -11.76 14.64
C ARG A 71 8.08 -10.96 15.90
N ALA A 72 7.43 -9.81 15.72
CA ALA A 72 6.99 -8.99 16.85
C ALA A 72 6.01 -9.75 17.77
N LEU A 73 5.07 -10.53 17.18
CA LEU A 73 4.16 -11.42 17.93
C LEU A 73 4.90 -12.51 18.71
N GLU A 74 6.01 -13.02 18.16
CA GLU A 74 6.89 -14.00 18.81
C GLU A 74 7.87 -13.37 19.84
N GLY A 75 7.74 -12.05 20.09
CA GLY A 75 8.62 -11.32 21.01
C GLY A 75 10.01 -11.03 20.44
N ARG A 76 10.24 -11.25 19.16
CA ARG A 76 11.50 -10.99 18.47
C ARG A 76 11.48 -9.61 17.81
N PHE A 77 12.62 -8.89 17.87
CA PHE A 77 12.74 -7.58 17.22
C PHE A 77 12.70 -7.74 15.69
N PRO A 78 11.79 -7.05 14.97
CA PRO A 78 11.72 -7.12 13.53
C PRO A 78 12.87 -6.31 12.89
N LEU A 79 13.80 -7.00 12.25
CA LEU A 79 14.93 -6.40 11.54
C LEU A 79 14.62 -6.19 10.06
N PRO A 80 15.24 -5.21 9.35
CA PRO A 80 15.03 -4.95 7.92
C PRO A 80 15.31 -6.15 7.01
N ARG A 81 16.07 -7.11 7.46
CA ARG A 81 16.34 -8.38 6.75
C ARG A 81 15.04 -9.08 6.29
N VAL A 82 13.92 -8.85 6.97
CA VAL A 82 12.62 -9.44 6.60
C VAL A 82 12.20 -9.13 5.14
N PHE A 83 12.67 -8.03 4.56
CA PHE A 83 12.37 -7.67 3.18
C PHE A 83 13.10 -8.51 2.14
N ILE A 84 14.26 -9.06 2.47
CA ILE A 84 15.07 -9.89 1.55
C ILE A 84 15.02 -11.38 1.87
N GLU A 85 14.62 -11.75 3.08
CA GLU A 85 14.57 -13.14 3.55
C GLU A 85 13.72 -14.07 2.65
N PRO A 86 12.55 -13.65 2.12
CA PRO A 86 11.78 -14.49 1.20
C PRO A 86 12.53 -14.85 -0.07
N LEU A 87 13.46 -14.00 -0.50
CA LEU A 87 14.29 -14.23 -1.69
C LEU A 87 15.48 -15.17 -1.42
N GLN A 88 15.80 -15.45 -0.15
CA GLN A 88 16.91 -16.32 0.25
C GLN A 88 16.51 -17.80 0.40
N GLN A 89 15.22 -18.13 0.27
CA GLN A 89 14.72 -19.50 0.41
C GLN A 89 15.22 -20.40 -0.74
N SER A 90 14.38 -20.66 -1.73
CA SER A 90 14.70 -21.49 -2.88
C SER A 90 14.61 -20.71 -4.18
N ARG A 91 15.24 -21.22 -5.24
CA ARG A 91 15.10 -20.63 -6.58
C ARG A 91 13.62 -20.57 -7.02
N ALA A 92 12.86 -21.62 -6.74
CA ALA A 92 11.43 -21.67 -7.07
C ALA A 92 10.64 -20.58 -6.33
N ALA A 93 10.86 -20.40 -5.01
CA ALA A 93 10.22 -19.37 -4.22
C ALA A 93 10.55 -17.94 -4.73
N ARG A 94 11.82 -17.69 -5.07
CA ARG A 94 12.23 -16.40 -5.67
C ARG A 94 11.51 -16.12 -6.98
N VAL A 95 11.50 -17.08 -7.90
CA VAL A 95 10.85 -16.94 -9.21
C VAL A 95 9.36 -16.67 -9.03
N THR A 96 8.68 -17.40 -8.16
CA THR A 96 7.25 -17.23 -7.89
C THR A 96 6.95 -15.85 -7.30
N MET A 97 7.79 -15.35 -6.38
CA MET A 97 7.62 -14.01 -5.80
C MET A 97 7.89 -12.91 -6.83
N LEU A 98 8.91 -13.07 -7.68
CA LEU A 98 9.18 -12.14 -8.77
C LEU A 98 8.04 -12.11 -9.80
N GLN A 99 7.48 -13.27 -10.16
CA GLN A 99 6.31 -13.34 -11.04
C GLN A 99 5.12 -12.58 -10.44
N LEU A 100 4.88 -12.72 -9.13
CA LEU A 100 3.83 -11.96 -8.44
C LEU A 100 4.10 -10.45 -8.50
N GLY A 101 5.36 -10.04 -8.33
CA GLY A 101 5.78 -8.64 -8.45
C GLY A 101 5.59 -8.07 -9.85
N VAL A 102 5.99 -8.83 -10.88
CA VAL A 102 5.80 -8.43 -12.29
C VAL A 102 4.32 -8.29 -12.63
N LEU A 103 3.47 -9.21 -12.15
CA LEU A 103 2.01 -9.12 -12.33
C LEU A 103 1.44 -7.86 -11.66
N TYR A 104 1.92 -7.51 -10.46
CA TYR A 104 1.51 -6.29 -9.76
C TYR A 104 1.94 -5.04 -10.54
N ALA A 105 3.19 -4.99 -11.00
CA ALA A 105 3.72 -3.87 -11.76
C ALA A 105 2.97 -3.69 -13.11
N ALA A 106 2.72 -4.78 -13.83
CA ALA A 106 1.97 -4.74 -15.08
C ALA A 106 0.52 -4.26 -14.88
N ALA A 107 -0.17 -4.76 -13.86
CA ALA A 107 -1.52 -4.31 -13.53
C ALA A 107 -1.55 -2.84 -13.10
N SER A 108 -0.58 -2.39 -12.31
CA SER A 108 -0.44 -0.98 -11.91
C SER A 108 -0.17 -0.07 -13.11
N ALA A 109 0.72 -0.49 -14.02
CA ALA A 109 1.00 0.25 -15.25
C ALA A 109 -0.24 0.35 -16.15
N LEU A 110 -1.03 -0.73 -16.26
CA LEU A 110 -2.30 -0.72 -16.98
C LEU A 110 -3.31 0.26 -16.36
N ILE A 111 -3.43 0.30 -15.03
CA ILE A 111 -4.28 1.25 -14.32
C ILE A 111 -3.85 2.69 -14.62
N MET A 112 -2.55 2.96 -14.57
CA MET A 112 -2.02 4.30 -14.87
C MET A 112 -2.30 4.70 -16.31
N TRP A 113 -2.09 3.78 -17.26
CA TRP A 113 -2.35 4.02 -18.66
C TRP A 113 -3.85 4.29 -18.94
N LEU A 114 -4.74 3.44 -18.41
CA LEU A 114 -6.19 3.63 -18.53
C LEU A 114 -6.65 4.97 -17.94
N SER A 115 -6.14 5.30 -16.75
CA SER A 115 -6.51 6.54 -16.07
C SER A 115 -6.02 7.77 -16.83
N ASN A 116 -4.81 7.73 -17.40
CA ASN A 116 -4.29 8.79 -18.26
C ASN A 116 -5.12 8.95 -19.57
N ALA A 117 -5.56 7.83 -20.16
CA ALA A 117 -6.41 7.86 -21.33
C ALA A 117 -7.77 8.52 -21.04
N VAL A 118 -8.29 8.34 -19.83
CA VAL A 118 -9.60 8.89 -19.41
C VAL A 118 -9.49 10.36 -19.00
N ASP A 119 -8.45 10.76 -18.26
CA ASP A 119 -8.31 12.15 -17.79
C ASP A 119 -7.60 13.08 -18.80
N GLY A 120 -7.15 12.54 -19.94
CA GLY A 120 -6.47 13.34 -20.97
C GLY A 120 -5.14 13.94 -20.49
N GLY A 121 -4.50 13.35 -19.48
CA GLY A 121 -3.23 13.81 -18.92
C GLY A 121 -3.37 14.92 -17.88
N ALA A 122 -4.57 15.17 -17.35
CA ALA A 122 -4.83 16.24 -16.37
C ALA A 122 -3.95 16.11 -15.11
N LEU A 123 -3.62 14.88 -14.67
CA LEU A 123 -2.69 14.68 -13.56
C LEU A 123 -1.28 15.21 -13.90
N GLY A 124 -0.79 14.93 -15.10
CA GLY A 124 0.53 15.43 -15.54
C GLY A 124 0.57 16.96 -15.58
N GLN A 125 -0.49 17.59 -16.09
CA GLN A 125 -0.64 19.05 -16.12
C GLN A 125 -0.66 19.63 -14.70
N ALA A 126 -1.46 19.06 -13.79
CA ALA A 126 -1.51 19.50 -12.40
C ALA A 126 -0.15 19.36 -11.70
N MET A 127 0.57 18.23 -11.89
CA MET A 127 1.92 18.04 -11.35
C MET A 127 2.93 19.05 -11.91
N GLN A 128 2.81 19.42 -13.17
CA GLN A 128 3.66 20.43 -13.78
C GLN A 128 3.44 21.82 -13.17
N VAL A 129 2.18 22.23 -12.98
CA VAL A 129 1.83 23.47 -12.27
C VAL A 129 2.34 23.45 -10.83
N MET A 130 2.18 22.32 -10.12
CA MET A 130 2.65 22.19 -8.73
C MET A 130 4.18 22.20 -8.60
N SER A 131 4.91 21.81 -9.63
CA SER A 131 6.38 21.81 -9.62
C SER A 131 6.97 23.17 -10.03
N ASP A 132 6.19 24.05 -10.65
CA ASP A 132 6.61 25.39 -11.00
C ASP A 132 6.52 26.33 -9.81
N SER A 133 7.68 26.68 -9.23
CA SER A 133 7.76 27.61 -8.09
C SER A 133 7.25 29.02 -8.40
N LYS A 134 7.03 29.36 -9.67
CA LYS A 134 6.52 30.65 -10.14
C LYS A 134 5.03 30.61 -10.54
N ALA A 135 4.41 29.44 -10.46
CA ALA A 135 2.98 29.31 -10.79
C ALA A 135 2.13 30.19 -9.85
N PRO A 136 1.22 31.00 -10.41
CA PRO A 136 0.31 31.80 -9.58
C PRO A 136 -0.66 30.91 -8.81
N PRO A 137 -1.10 31.33 -7.60
CA PRO A 137 -2.05 30.54 -6.78
C PRO A 137 -3.33 30.19 -7.51
N GLU A 138 -3.80 31.05 -8.42
CA GLU A 138 -4.99 30.83 -9.24
C GLU A 138 -4.82 29.64 -10.18
N ALA A 139 -3.67 29.49 -10.82
CA ALA A 139 -3.38 28.35 -11.70
C ALA A 139 -3.35 27.03 -10.92
N MET A 140 -2.83 27.05 -9.69
CA MET A 140 -2.87 25.90 -8.80
C MET A 140 -4.31 25.52 -8.45
N GLN A 141 -5.13 26.49 -8.09
CA GLN A 141 -6.53 26.27 -7.74
C GLN A 141 -7.33 25.76 -8.95
N GLU A 142 -7.11 26.33 -10.14
CA GLU A 142 -7.72 25.89 -11.38
C GLU A 142 -7.35 24.44 -11.71
N ALA A 143 -6.05 24.10 -11.65
CA ALA A 143 -5.57 22.73 -11.90
C ALA A 143 -6.18 21.72 -10.92
N LEU A 144 -6.31 22.06 -9.64
CA LEU A 144 -6.89 21.18 -8.62
C LEU A 144 -8.43 21.08 -8.72
N SER A 145 -9.11 22.06 -9.31
CA SER A 145 -10.56 22.07 -9.50
C SER A 145 -10.99 21.43 -10.83
N ASP A 146 -10.05 21.06 -11.71
CA ASP A 146 -10.39 20.39 -12.98
C ASP A 146 -11.12 19.06 -12.71
N GLY A 147 -12.37 18.97 -13.19
CA GLY A 147 -13.20 17.77 -13.03
C GLY A 147 -12.59 16.52 -13.67
N ARG A 148 -11.77 16.66 -14.73
CA ARG A 148 -11.03 15.54 -15.36
C ARG A 148 -9.96 15.02 -14.43
N LEU A 149 -9.22 15.89 -13.73
CA LEU A 149 -8.25 15.52 -12.71
C LEU A 149 -8.95 14.75 -11.58
N GLN A 150 -10.04 15.30 -11.04
CA GLN A 150 -10.77 14.69 -9.92
C GLN A 150 -11.30 13.30 -10.29
N PHE A 151 -11.91 13.17 -11.48
CA PHE A 151 -12.39 11.87 -11.97
C PHE A 151 -11.24 10.88 -12.23
N GLY A 152 -10.14 11.35 -12.83
CA GLY A 152 -8.93 10.55 -13.05
C GLY A 152 -8.32 10.04 -11.75
N LEU A 153 -8.26 10.87 -10.71
CA LEU A 153 -7.81 10.47 -9.38
C LEU A 153 -8.75 9.43 -8.76
N LEU A 154 -10.07 9.66 -8.81
CA LEU A 154 -11.05 8.70 -8.33
C LEU A 154 -10.90 7.34 -9.02
N LEU A 155 -10.71 7.34 -10.33
CA LEU A 155 -10.50 6.12 -11.12
C LEU A 155 -9.20 5.42 -10.71
N ARG A 156 -8.08 6.14 -10.58
CA ARG A 156 -6.78 5.59 -10.14
C ARG A 156 -6.87 4.94 -8.76
N PHE A 157 -7.40 5.67 -7.79
CA PHE A 157 -7.53 5.15 -6.42
C PHE A 157 -8.55 4.01 -6.33
N GLY A 158 -9.65 4.10 -7.07
CA GLY A 158 -10.66 3.04 -7.15
C GLY A 158 -10.10 1.75 -7.74
N LEU A 159 -9.43 1.84 -8.89
CA LEU A 159 -8.78 0.67 -9.53
C LEU A 159 -7.61 0.12 -8.70
N ALA A 160 -6.80 0.98 -8.08
CA ALA A 160 -5.74 0.54 -7.18
C ALA A 160 -6.32 -0.17 -5.94
N GLY A 161 -7.43 0.31 -5.40
CA GLY A 161 -8.19 -0.36 -4.33
C GLY A 161 -8.68 -1.74 -4.77
N LEU A 162 -9.23 -1.87 -5.96
CA LEU A 162 -9.64 -3.16 -6.54
C LEU A 162 -8.45 -4.09 -6.74
N LEU A 163 -7.31 -3.57 -7.25
CA LEU A 163 -6.08 -4.35 -7.40
C LEU A 163 -5.55 -4.85 -6.06
N SER A 164 -5.70 -4.07 -5.00
CA SER A 164 -5.22 -4.47 -3.67
C SER A 164 -5.86 -5.77 -3.17
N VAL A 165 -7.10 -6.05 -3.54
CA VAL A 165 -7.88 -7.20 -3.05
C VAL A 165 -7.22 -8.55 -3.40
N PRO A 166 -6.91 -8.88 -4.68
CA PRO A 166 -6.23 -10.13 -5.01
C PRO A 166 -4.79 -10.16 -4.46
N PHE A 167 -4.13 -9.02 -4.28
CA PHE A 167 -2.76 -8.97 -3.76
C PHE A 167 -2.67 -8.93 -2.23
N TRP A 168 -3.78 -8.78 -1.50
CA TRP A 168 -3.78 -8.63 -0.04
C TRP A 168 -3.12 -9.79 0.70
N HIS A 169 -3.50 -11.02 0.35
CA HIS A 169 -2.94 -12.24 0.95
C HIS A 169 -1.98 -13.00 0.02
N ALA A 170 -1.93 -12.65 -1.27
CA ALA A 170 -1.18 -13.41 -2.25
C ALA A 170 0.30 -13.59 -1.90
N PRO A 171 1.05 -12.57 -1.41
CA PRO A 171 2.44 -12.74 -1.01
C PRO A 171 2.61 -13.78 0.11
N ALA A 172 1.71 -13.76 1.10
CA ALA A 172 1.68 -14.74 2.20
C ALA A 172 1.36 -16.16 1.70
N LEU A 173 0.42 -16.29 0.77
CA LEU A 173 0.02 -17.58 0.17
C LEU A 173 1.14 -18.17 -0.69
N VAL A 174 1.93 -17.34 -1.36
CA VAL A 174 3.13 -17.77 -2.07
C VAL A 174 4.20 -18.22 -1.08
N HIS A 175 4.50 -17.39 -0.08
CA HIS A 175 5.63 -17.62 0.83
C HIS A 175 5.41 -18.80 1.79
N TRP A 176 4.28 -18.78 2.52
CA TRP A 176 3.97 -19.82 3.52
C TRP A 176 3.17 -20.98 2.95
N GLY A 177 2.38 -20.73 1.89
CA GLY A 177 1.53 -21.75 1.28
C GLY A 177 2.14 -22.48 0.10
N GLY A 178 3.28 -22.01 -0.45
CA GLY A 178 3.93 -22.60 -1.62
C GLY A 178 3.05 -22.56 -2.89
N HIS A 179 2.06 -21.66 -2.96
CA HIS A 179 1.13 -21.60 -4.09
C HIS A 179 1.73 -20.84 -5.27
N PRO A 180 1.47 -21.25 -6.53
CA PRO A 180 1.81 -20.45 -7.71
C PRO A 180 1.00 -19.13 -7.73
N PRO A 181 1.49 -18.06 -8.42
CA PRO A 181 0.89 -16.72 -8.37
C PRO A 181 -0.59 -16.70 -8.67
N ALA A 182 -1.03 -17.34 -9.75
CA ALA A 182 -2.44 -17.34 -10.15
C ALA A 182 -3.35 -17.93 -9.07
N LYS A 183 -2.93 -19.04 -8.45
CA LYS A 183 -3.68 -19.70 -7.37
C LYS A 183 -3.67 -18.84 -6.10
N ALA A 184 -2.56 -18.19 -5.78
CA ALA A 184 -2.45 -17.27 -4.64
C ALA A 184 -3.37 -16.05 -4.81
N LEU A 185 -3.37 -15.42 -5.98
CA LEU A 185 -4.26 -14.30 -6.31
C LEU A 185 -5.73 -14.70 -6.21
N PHE A 186 -6.11 -15.85 -6.79
CA PHE A 186 -7.48 -16.37 -6.71
C PHE A 186 -7.92 -16.61 -5.28
N PHE A 187 -7.10 -17.29 -4.47
CA PHE A 187 -7.44 -17.55 -3.07
C PHE A 187 -7.51 -16.28 -2.23
N SER A 188 -6.62 -15.31 -2.48
CA SER A 188 -6.68 -14.00 -1.84
C SER A 188 -8.01 -13.29 -2.16
N LEU A 189 -8.37 -13.23 -3.45
CA LEU A 189 -9.64 -12.64 -3.91
C LEU A 189 -10.84 -13.28 -3.22
N VAL A 190 -10.91 -14.63 -3.24
CA VAL A 190 -12.01 -15.37 -2.60
C VAL A 190 -12.04 -15.12 -1.08
N ALA A 191 -10.89 -15.10 -0.42
CA ALA A 191 -10.80 -14.85 1.03
C ALA A 191 -11.31 -13.45 1.39
N CYS A 192 -10.89 -12.42 0.66
CA CYS A 192 -11.36 -11.04 0.86
C CYS A 192 -12.86 -10.91 0.56
N TRP A 193 -13.33 -11.46 -0.56
CA TRP A 193 -14.74 -11.39 -0.96
C TRP A 193 -15.67 -12.05 0.04
N ARG A 194 -15.32 -13.23 0.50
CA ARG A 194 -16.14 -13.97 1.48
C ARG A 194 -16.12 -13.35 2.87
N ASN A 195 -15.10 -12.55 3.19
CA ASN A 195 -14.97 -11.83 4.45
C ASN A 195 -15.16 -10.31 4.28
N ARG A 196 -15.83 -9.85 3.20
CA ARG A 196 -15.96 -8.43 2.85
C ARG A 196 -16.46 -7.54 3.98
N GLY A 197 -17.36 -8.05 4.83
CA GLY A 197 -17.86 -7.30 5.97
C GLY A 197 -16.75 -6.93 6.97
N ALA A 198 -15.83 -7.84 7.26
CA ALA A 198 -14.69 -7.57 8.14
C ALA A 198 -13.70 -6.59 7.48
N PHE A 199 -13.47 -6.70 6.17
CA PHE A 199 -12.60 -5.77 5.43
C PHE A 199 -13.18 -4.36 5.35
N VAL A 200 -14.50 -4.23 5.16
CA VAL A 200 -15.19 -2.92 5.17
C VAL A 200 -15.05 -2.26 6.55
N VAL A 201 -15.32 -2.98 7.63
CA VAL A 201 -15.15 -2.45 9.00
C VAL A 201 -13.70 -2.07 9.27
N TYR A 202 -12.74 -2.86 8.81
CA TYR A 202 -11.32 -2.56 8.92
C TYR A 202 -10.94 -1.29 8.14
N ALA A 203 -11.40 -1.13 6.90
CA ALA A 203 -11.16 0.06 6.08
C ALA A 203 -11.78 1.31 6.70
N LEU A 204 -13.04 1.23 7.16
CA LEU A 204 -13.71 2.35 7.86
C LEU A 204 -12.98 2.74 9.14
N GLY A 205 -12.47 1.76 9.89
CA GLY A 205 -11.66 2.02 11.09
C GLY A 205 -10.37 2.78 10.78
N TRP A 206 -9.66 2.40 9.70
CA TRP A 206 -8.49 3.14 9.24
C TRP A 206 -8.83 4.54 8.74
N THR A 207 -9.91 4.68 7.95
CA THR A 207 -10.38 5.99 7.49
C THR A 207 -10.68 6.91 8.66
N ALA A 208 -11.42 6.43 9.67
CA ALA A 208 -11.70 7.21 10.89
C ALA A 208 -10.42 7.60 11.63
N THR A 209 -9.43 6.70 11.72
CA THR A 209 -8.13 6.99 12.34
C THR A 209 -7.39 8.10 11.60
N VAL A 210 -7.29 8.03 10.27
CA VAL A 210 -6.61 9.04 9.44
C VAL A 210 -7.31 10.39 9.54
N LEU A 211 -8.64 10.42 9.48
CA LEU A 211 -9.42 11.66 9.63
C LEU A 211 -9.22 12.30 11.01
N LEU A 212 -9.19 11.49 12.07
CA LEU A 212 -8.92 11.99 13.41
C LEU A 212 -7.55 12.66 13.50
N PHE A 213 -6.50 12.02 12.98
CA PHE A 213 -5.15 12.61 12.94
C PHE A 213 -5.11 13.88 12.09
N ALA A 214 -5.79 13.94 10.96
CA ALA A 214 -5.85 15.13 10.10
C ALA A 214 -6.51 16.31 10.82
N VAL A 215 -7.61 16.06 11.55
CA VAL A 215 -8.29 17.09 12.35
C VAL A 215 -7.39 17.61 13.48
N LEU A 216 -6.75 16.71 14.23
CA LEU A 216 -5.84 17.08 15.32
C LEU A 216 -4.63 17.88 14.81
N ALA A 217 -4.03 17.47 13.67
CA ALA A 217 -2.93 18.21 13.06
C ALA A 217 -3.35 19.62 12.64
N ASN A 218 -4.53 19.77 12.02
CA ASN A 218 -5.04 21.07 11.60
C ASN A 218 -5.34 22.00 12.79
N GLN A 219 -5.85 21.47 13.91
CA GLN A 219 -6.07 22.25 15.13
C GLN A 219 -4.74 22.75 15.71
N ASN A 220 -3.70 21.91 15.77
CA ASN A 220 -2.39 22.31 16.28
C ASN A 220 -1.76 23.41 15.41
N ILE A 221 -1.86 23.32 14.08
CA ILE A 221 -1.37 24.37 13.17
C ILE A 221 -2.10 25.70 13.44
N ARG A 222 -3.42 25.68 13.61
CA ARG A 222 -4.21 26.89 13.89
C ARG A 222 -3.88 27.55 15.25
N ILE A 223 -3.50 26.73 16.25
CA ILE A 223 -3.08 27.27 17.56
C ILE A 223 -1.72 27.96 17.43
N LEU A 224 -0.75 27.29 16.73
CA LEU A 224 0.59 27.83 16.52
C LEU A 224 0.61 29.08 15.62
N SER A 225 -0.35 29.25 14.72
CA SER A 225 -0.46 30.45 13.86
C SER A 225 -1.12 31.67 14.56
N ARG A 226 -1.67 31.48 15.77
CA ARG A 226 -2.31 32.55 16.57
C ARG A 226 -1.45 32.99 17.75
N SER A 227 -0.36 32.30 18.04
CA SER A 227 0.69 32.67 19.01
C SER A 227 1.82 33.45 18.35
#